data_a613ab0f8b8e8c79d6f20759d65867c2
#
_entry.id   a613ab0f8b8e8c79d6f20759d65867c2
#
_cell.length_a   1.000
_cell.length_b   1.000
_cell.length_c   1.000
_cell.angle_alpha   90.00
_cell.angle_beta   90.00
_cell.angle_gamma   90.00
#
_symmetry.space_group_name_H-M   'P 1'
#
loop_
_entity.id
_entity.type
_entity.pdbx_description
1 polymer ?
#
loop_
_entity_poly.entity_id
_entity_poly.type
_entity_poly.pdbx_seq_one_letter_code
_entity_poly.pdbx_strand_id
1 'polypeptide(L)'
;MTMAKTLSSQTLKKNDNAPSFRLKGIDDKFYSIEDFKSKCLLIVFICNHCPYVKARIGDLVDLQSKFSNSQLQIVGINSNDPAYQDEGFENMIKFSNENNLNFPYLIDDSQQVAKSYGAVCTPDPFLFEENRKLVFHGKINDALEPEMTPQIHVMENNVKSVLDGQTLEKDFDPSIGCSIKWKTDP
;
A
#
# COMPACT_ATOMS: atom_id res chain seq x y z
N MET A 1 15.43 -4.54 19.75
CA MET A 1 15.01 -5.61 18.81
C MET A 1 15.20 -5.10 17.39
N THR A 2 16.08 -5.72 16.64
CA THR A 2 16.22 -5.42 15.20
C THR A 2 14.95 -5.95 14.52
N MET A 3 14.11 -5.04 13.97
CA MET A 3 12.98 -5.45 13.16
C MET A 3 13.49 -6.20 11.93
N ALA A 4 12.93 -7.37 11.66
CA ALA A 4 13.34 -8.18 10.53
C ALA A 4 13.01 -7.47 9.22
N LYS A 5 14.05 -7.12 8.47
CA LYS A 5 13.97 -6.58 7.13
C LYS A 5 13.41 -7.65 6.19
N THR A 6 12.30 -7.35 5.53
CA THR A 6 11.57 -8.28 4.68
C THR A 6 11.40 -7.68 3.28
N LEU A 7 11.76 -8.46 2.26
CA LEU A 7 11.45 -8.15 0.87
C LEU A 7 10.03 -8.59 0.54
N SER A 8 9.32 -7.81 -0.26
CA SER A 8 8.06 -8.27 -0.83
C SER A 8 8.29 -9.47 -1.75
N SER A 9 7.28 -10.34 -1.82
CA SER A 9 7.31 -11.54 -2.65
C SER A 9 6.18 -11.52 -3.67
N GLN A 10 6.46 -11.95 -4.90
CA GLN A 10 5.49 -11.93 -5.98
C GLN A 10 4.55 -13.13 -5.88
N THR A 11 3.31 -12.88 -5.46
CA THR A 11 2.21 -13.85 -5.49
C THR A 11 1.26 -13.53 -6.64
N LEU A 12 0.73 -12.30 -6.68
CA LEU A 12 -0.03 -11.79 -7.82
C LEU A 12 0.92 -11.49 -8.99
N LYS A 13 0.47 -11.84 -10.18
CA LYS A 13 1.21 -11.60 -11.42
C LYS A 13 0.51 -10.56 -12.26
N LYS A 14 1.24 -9.98 -13.21
CA LYS A 14 0.68 -9.07 -14.21
C LYS A 14 -0.58 -9.66 -14.84
N ASN A 15 -1.60 -8.84 -14.95
CA ASN A 15 -2.94 -9.16 -15.44
C ASN A 15 -3.83 -10.00 -14.49
N ASP A 16 -3.37 -10.37 -13.30
CA ASP A 16 -4.25 -10.93 -12.29
C ASP A 16 -5.26 -9.87 -11.82
N ASN A 17 -6.47 -10.30 -11.51
CA ASN A 17 -7.48 -9.43 -10.93
C ASN A 17 -7.09 -9.03 -9.50
N ALA A 18 -7.35 -7.79 -9.13
CA ALA A 18 -7.26 -7.38 -7.75
C ALA A 18 -8.21 -8.23 -6.88
N PRO A 19 -7.69 -8.90 -5.84
CA PRO A 19 -8.53 -9.60 -4.89
C PRO A 19 -9.55 -8.64 -4.24
N SER A 20 -10.80 -9.04 -4.16
CA SER A 20 -11.86 -8.24 -3.59
C SER A 20 -11.69 -8.09 -2.07
N PHE A 21 -12.19 -6.99 -1.54
CA PHE A 21 -12.28 -6.76 -0.10
C PHE A 21 -13.51 -5.92 0.25
N ARG A 22 -13.89 -5.96 1.51
CA ARG A 22 -14.82 -5.02 2.13
C ARG A 22 -14.30 -4.71 3.52
N LEU A 23 -13.62 -3.57 3.67
CA LEU A 23 -12.89 -3.20 4.89
C LEU A 23 -13.41 -1.89 5.46
N LYS A 24 -13.30 -1.77 6.78
CA LYS A 24 -13.66 -0.54 7.51
C LYS A 24 -12.52 0.48 7.41
N GLY A 25 -12.85 1.70 7.04
CA GLY A 25 -11.95 2.84 7.07
C GLY A 25 -11.93 3.53 8.43
N ILE A 26 -10.89 4.33 8.67
CA ILE A 26 -10.76 5.14 9.90
C ILE A 26 -11.85 6.22 10.05
N ASP A 27 -12.61 6.49 9.00
CA ASP A 27 -13.78 7.38 8.98
C ASP A 27 -15.10 6.65 9.28
N ASP A 28 -15.02 5.42 9.81
CA ASP A 28 -16.13 4.51 10.13
C ASP A 28 -16.95 4.03 8.94
N LYS A 29 -16.56 4.35 7.69
CA LYS A 29 -17.21 3.84 6.49
C LYS A 29 -16.60 2.53 6.04
N PHE A 30 -17.39 1.72 5.33
CA PHE A 30 -16.88 0.51 4.67
C PHE A 30 -16.57 0.79 3.21
N TYR A 31 -15.46 0.25 2.76
CA TYR A 31 -14.95 0.39 1.40
C TYR A 31 -14.74 -0.98 0.76
N SER A 32 -15.19 -1.10 -0.46
CA SER A 32 -14.93 -2.23 -1.35
C SER A 32 -14.13 -1.75 -2.56
N ILE A 33 -13.50 -2.66 -3.27
CA ILE A 33 -12.68 -2.29 -4.44
C ILE A 33 -13.54 -1.61 -5.53
N GLU A 34 -14.81 -1.95 -5.62
CA GLU A 34 -15.78 -1.40 -6.56
C GLU A 34 -16.17 0.05 -6.27
N ASP A 35 -15.91 0.56 -5.07
CA ASP A 35 -16.17 1.96 -4.71
C ASP A 35 -15.18 2.93 -5.37
N PHE A 36 -14.00 2.42 -5.76
CA PHE A 36 -12.97 3.20 -6.41
C PHE A 36 -13.12 3.12 -7.94
N LYS A 37 -13.24 4.28 -8.60
CA LYS A 37 -13.49 4.38 -10.05
C LYS A 37 -12.33 5.04 -10.82
N SER A 38 -11.19 5.18 -10.18
CA SER A 38 -9.99 5.77 -10.77
C SER A 38 -9.42 4.93 -11.92
N LYS A 39 -8.71 5.58 -12.84
CA LYS A 39 -7.96 4.89 -13.92
C LYS A 39 -6.81 4.04 -13.38
N CYS A 40 -6.16 4.51 -12.31
CA CYS A 40 -5.16 3.76 -11.57
C CYS A 40 -5.62 3.60 -10.12
N LEU A 41 -5.53 2.40 -9.58
CA LEU A 41 -5.76 2.10 -8.17
C LEU A 41 -4.47 1.56 -7.56
N LEU A 42 -3.96 2.25 -6.54
CA LEU A 42 -2.76 1.85 -5.80
C LEU A 42 -3.15 1.36 -4.41
N ILE A 43 -3.15 0.05 -4.22
CA ILE A 43 -3.34 -0.58 -2.91
C ILE A 43 -1.97 -0.70 -2.25
N VAL A 44 -1.82 -0.12 -1.06
CA VAL A 44 -0.57 -0.18 -0.31
C VAL A 44 -0.82 -0.77 1.06
N PHE A 45 -0.19 -1.89 1.36
CA PHE A 45 -0.17 -2.41 2.73
C PHE A 45 0.81 -1.58 3.55
N ILE A 46 0.31 -0.93 4.58
CA ILE A 46 1.06 -0.05 5.48
C ILE A 46 0.70 -0.36 6.93
N CYS A 47 1.49 0.14 7.85
CA CYS A 47 1.23 0.03 9.29
C CYS A 47 1.68 1.30 10.01
N ASN A 48 1.42 1.39 11.31
CA ASN A 48 1.67 2.62 12.05
C ASN A 48 3.08 2.71 12.63
N HIS A 49 3.70 1.59 12.99
CA HIS A 49 4.95 1.58 13.76
C HIS A 49 6.22 1.41 12.90
N CYS A 50 6.09 0.93 11.67
CA CYS A 50 7.22 0.55 10.81
C CYS A 50 8.06 1.77 10.37
N PRO A 51 9.39 1.79 10.63
CA PRO A 51 10.26 2.87 10.17
C PRO A 51 10.26 3.04 8.65
N TYR A 52 10.14 1.96 7.89
CA TYR A 52 10.07 2.00 6.42
C TYR A 52 8.80 2.69 5.94
N VAL A 53 7.66 2.44 6.60
CA VAL A 53 6.41 3.16 6.30
C VAL A 53 6.54 4.64 6.69
N LYS A 54 7.01 4.93 7.90
CA LYS A 54 7.20 6.32 8.38
C LYS A 54 8.10 7.13 7.46
N ALA A 55 9.12 6.51 6.88
CA ALA A 55 10.03 7.17 5.95
C ALA A 55 9.40 7.44 4.57
N ARG A 56 8.37 6.69 4.16
CA ARG A 56 7.77 6.76 2.80
C ARG A 56 6.34 7.27 2.79
N ILE A 57 5.69 7.44 3.95
CA ILE A 57 4.29 7.86 3.98
C ILE A 57 4.07 9.23 3.35
N GLY A 58 5.01 10.16 3.55
CA GLY A 58 4.99 11.47 2.90
C GLY A 58 5.05 11.36 1.37
N ASP A 59 5.85 10.43 0.84
CA ASP A 59 5.94 10.19 -0.61
C ASP A 59 4.60 9.71 -1.19
N LEU A 60 3.83 8.90 -0.44
CA LEU A 60 2.48 8.48 -0.84
C LEU A 60 1.47 9.63 -0.80
N VAL A 61 1.52 10.47 0.23
CA VAL A 61 0.67 11.67 0.34
C VAL A 61 0.96 12.64 -0.83
N ASP A 62 2.24 12.86 -1.13
CA ASP A 62 2.65 13.70 -2.26
C ASP A 62 2.22 13.10 -3.60
N LEU A 63 2.34 11.78 -3.75
CA LEU A 63 1.91 11.07 -4.96
C LEU A 63 0.40 11.25 -5.19
N GLN A 64 -0.43 11.05 -4.15
CA GLN A 64 -1.87 11.28 -4.26
C GLN A 64 -2.19 12.72 -4.64
N SER A 65 -1.45 13.70 -4.09
CA SER A 65 -1.67 15.12 -4.37
C SER A 65 -1.37 15.53 -5.81
N LYS A 66 -0.51 14.78 -6.51
CA LYS A 66 -0.13 15.07 -7.90
C LYS A 66 -1.18 14.66 -8.94
N PHE A 67 -2.13 13.80 -8.56
CA PHE A 67 -3.15 13.27 -9.47
C PHE A 67 -4.54 13.49 -8.88
N SER A 68 -5.52 13.75 -9.75
CA SER A 68 -6.92 13.75 -9.32
C SER A 68 -7.36 12.34 -8.91
N ASN A 69 -8.38 12.25 -8.04
CA ASN A 69 -8.90 10.96 -7.60
C ASN A 69 -9.50 10.12 -8.75
N SER A 70 -9.84 10.75 -9.89
CA SER A 70 -10.25 10.03 -11.10
C SER A 70 -9.08 9.43 -11.88
N GLN A 71 -7.88 9.97 -11.71
CA GLN A 71 -6.66 9.47 -12.35
C GLN A 71 -6.00 8.40 -11.47
N LEU A 72 -5.74 8.73 -10.21
CA LEU A 72 -5.11 7.83 -9.22
C LEU A 72 -5.88 7.88 -7.91
N GLN A 73 -6.25 6.73 -7.39
CA GLN A 73 -6.69 6.57 -6.02
C GLN A 73 -5.70 5.67 -5.27
N ILE A 74 -5.13 6.18 -4.20
CA ILE A 74 -4.35 5.39 -3.25
C ILE A 74 -5.29 4.90 -2.15
N VAL A 75 -5.09 3.66 -1.71
CA VAL A 75 -5.79 3.07 -0.56
C VAL A 75 -4.75 2.38 0.31
N GLY A 76 -4.63 2.83 1.55
CA GLY A 76 -3.79 2.17 2.56
C GLY A 76 -4.57 1.07 3.28
N ILE A 77 -3.97 -0.09 3.45
CA ILE A 77 -4.54 -1.21 4.21
C ILE A 77 -3.57 -1.61 5.32
N ASN A 78 -4.06 -1.65 6.55
CA ASN A 78 -3.30 -2.15 7.70
C ASN A 78 -3.81 -3.54 8.07
N SER A 79 -2.94 -4.53 7.92
CA SER A 79 -3.21 -5.94 8.24
C SER A 79 -2.38 -6.45 9.42
N ASN A 80 -1.69 -5.58 10.15
CA ASN A 80 -1.00 -5.99 11.36
C ASN A 80 -1.98 -6.41 12.46
N ASP A 81 -1.55 -7.32 13.32
CA ASP A 81 -2.30 -7.64 14.53
C ASP A 81 -2.61 -6.35 15.31
N PRO A 82 -3.90 -6.01 15.54
CA PRO A 82 -4.25 -4.79 16.28
C PRO A 82 -3.74 -4.76 17.72
N ALA A 83 -3.38 -5.91 18.29
CA ALA A 83 -2.80 -6.00 19.62
C ALA A 83 -1.29 -5.72 19.64
N TYR A 84 -0.65 -5.64 18.47
CA TYR A 84 0.77 -5.29 18.39
C TYR A 84 0.97 -3.81 18.76
N GLN A 85 2.15 -3.50 19.33
CA GLN A 85 2.48 -2.14 19.78
C GLN A 85 2.24 -1.10 18.70
N ASP A 86 1.55 0.00 19.06
CA ASP A 86 1.21 1.14 18.20
C ASP A 86 0.32 0.80 16.98
N GLU A 87 -0.28 -0.39 16.98
CA GLU A 87 -1.25 -0.81 15.96
C GLU A 87 -2.70 -0.69 16.48
N GLY A 88 -3.66 -1.14 15.67
CA GLY A 88 -5.08 -1.06 15.98
C GLY A 88 -5.73 0.24 15.51
N PHE A 89 -7.05 0.26 15.53
CA PHE A 89 -7.90 1.26 14.88
C PHE A 89 -7.63 2.70 15.38
N GLU A 90 -7.54 2.89 16.70
CA GLU A 90 -7.30 4.22 17.28
C GLU A 90 -5.91 4.77 16.90
N ASN A 91 -4.89 3.91 16.86
CA ASN A 91 -3.56 4.30 16.43
C ASN A 91 -3.50 4.57 14.91
N MET A 92 -4.35 3.93 14.11
CA MET A 92 -4.49 4.26 12.68
C MET A 92 -5.04 5.69 12.50
N ILE A 93 -6.05 6.08 13.28
CA ILE A 93 -6.59 7.45 13.25
C ILE A 93 -5.50 8.46 13.62
N LYS A 94 -4.76 8.18 14.71
CA LYS A 94 -3.64 9.02 15.14
C LYS A 94 -2.57 9.14 14.06
N PHE A 95 -2.12 8.03 13.50
CA PHE A 95 -1.12 7.98 12.42
C PHE A 95 -1.57 8.77 11.19
N SER A 96 -2.84 8.63 10.79
CA SER A 96 -3.42 9.37 9.67
C SER A 96 -3.38 10.89 9.90
N ASN A 97 -3.76 11.33 11.10
CA ASN A 97 -3.75 12.75 11.43
C ASN A 97 -2.32 13.33 11.50
N GLU A 98 -1.39 12.61 12.11
CA GLU A 98 0.01 13.03 12.24
C GLU A 98 0.72 13.13 10.89
N ASN A 99 0.33 12.31 9.91
CA ASN A 99 0.95 12.26 8.59
C ASN A 99 0.10 12.91 7.48
N ASN A 100 -1.03 13.55 7.84
CA ASN A 100 -1.94 14.21 6.90
C ASN A 100 -2.35 13.32 5.73
N LEU A 101 -2.75 12.06 6.00
CA LEU A 101 -3.16 11.13 4.96
C LEU A 101 -4.34 11.71 4.16
N ASN A 102 -4.20 11.74 2.85
CA ASN A 102 -5.17 12.25 1.89
C ASN A 102 -5.82 11.13 1.06
N PHE A 103 -5.81 9.91 1.59
CA PHE A 103 -6.41 8.72 0.99
C PHE A 103 -7.02 7.81 2.08
N PRO A 104 -7.96 6.93 1.72
CA PRO A 104 -8.56 5.99 2.67
C PRO A 104 -7.51 5.11 3.35
N TYR A 105 -7.67 4.93 4.67
CA TYR A 105 -6.85 4.02 5.46
C TYR A 105 -7.77 2.99 6.12
N LEU A 106 -7.64 1.72 5.72
CA LEU A 106 -8.57 0.65 6.01
C LEU A 106 -7.92 -0.40 6.92
N ILE A 107 -8.73 -0.99 7.81
CA ILE A 107 -8.27 -2.08 8.69
C ILE A 107 -8.67 -3.45 8.14
N ASP A 108 -7.69 -4.33 7.95
CA ASP A 108 -7.85 -5.75 7.62
C ASP A 108 -7.60 -6.58 8.88
N ASP A 109 -8.55 -6.51 9.82
CA ASP A 109 -8.45 -7.20 11.12
C ASP A 109 -8.37 -8.72 10.97
N SER A 110 -9.01 -9.28 9.97
CA SER A 110 -8.94 -10.73 9.67
C SER A 110 -7.62 -11.18 9.06
N GLN A 111 -6.83 -10.24 8.52
CA GLN A 111 -5.59 -10.49 7.78
C GLN A 111 -5.77 -11.30 6.49
N GLN A 112 -7.02 -11.55 6.08
CA GLN A 112 -7.31 -12.33 4.88
C GLN A 112 -7.01 -11.55 3.60
N VAL A 113 -7.18 -10.22 3.62
CA VAL A 113 -6.87 -9.38 2.45
C VAL A 113 -5.37 -9.39 2.18
N ALA A 114 -4.52 -9.18 3.19
CA ALA A 114 -3.08 -9.30 3.01
C ALA A 114 -2.67 -10.67 2.45
N LYS A 115 -3.25 -11.75 2.97
CA LYS A 115 -2.99 -13.11 2.47
C LYS A 115 -3.41 -13.29 1.02
N SER A 116 -4.57 -12.75 0.61
CA SER A 116 -5.06 -12.85 -0.77
C SER A 116 -4.22 -12.08 -1.78
N TYR A 117 -3.59 -10.97 -1.35
CA TYR A 117 -2.62 -10.21 -2.16
C TYR A 117 -1.21 -10.82 -2.13
N GLY A 118 -0.93 -11.70 -1.19
CA GLY A 118 0.42 -12.21 -0.93
C GLY A 118 1.34 -11.17 -0.30
N ALA A 119 0.77 -10.17 0.39
CA ALA A 119 1.54 -9.16 1.10
C ALA A 119 2.21 -9.78 2.32
N VAL A 120 3.51 -9.52 2.51
CA VAL A 120 4.32 -10.07 3.61
C VAL A 120 5.06 -8.99 4.39
N CYS A 121 5.13 -7.77 3.86
CA CYS A 121 5.84 -6.65 4.47
C CYS A 121 5.05 -5.35 4.30
N THR A 122 5.50 -4.30 4.98
CA THR A 122 5.00 -2.93 4.84
C THR A 122 6.17 -1.95 4.69
N PRO A 123 6.10 -0.98 3.75
CA PRO A 123 5.06 -0.80 2.74
C PRO A 123 5.15 -1.84 1.61
N ASP A 124 4.00 -2.29 1.12
CA ASP A 124 3.92 -3.22 -0.02
C ASP A 124 2.87 -2.73 -1.02
N PRO A 125 3.28 -2.02 -2.10
CA PRO A 125 2.38 -1.40 -3.07
C PRO A 125 2.03 -2.32 -4.24
N PHE A 126 0.73 -2.28 -4.63
CA PHE A 126 0.16 -2.98 -5.79
C PHE A 126 -0.58 -1.99 -6.67
N LEU A 127 -0.12 -1.76 -7.89
CA LEU A 127 -0.72 -0.85 -8.86
C LEU A 127 -1.60 -1.60 -9.85
N PHE A 128 -2.86 -1.20 -9.92
CA PHE A 128 -3.86 -1.75 -10.83
C PHE A 128 -4.31 -0.69 -11.83
N GLU A 129 -4.56 -1.11 -13.07
CA GLU A 129 -5.19 -0.28 -14.09
C GLU A 129 -6.72 -0.20 -13.91
N GLU A 130 -7.43 0.53 -14.78
CA GLU A 130 -8.86 0.85 -14.67
C GLU A 130 -9.76 -0.39 -14.52
N ASN A 131 -9.43 -1.48 -15.22
CA ASN A 131 -10.17 -2.76 -15.13
C ASN A 131 -9.73 -3.63 -13.94
N ARG A 132 -8.92 -3.08 -13.03
CA ARG A 132 -8.41 -3.77 -11.82
C ARG A 132 -7.52 -4.98 -12.12
N LYS A 133 -6.81 -4.93 -13.25
CA LYS A 133 -5.71 -5.85 -13.54
C LYS A 133 -4.41 -5.30 -12.97
N LEU A 134 -3.61 -6.17 -12.35
CA LEU A 134 -2.29 -5.80 -11.83
C LEU A 134 -1.35 -5.41 -12.97
N VAL A 135 -0.73 -4.24 -12.87
CA VAL A 135 0.30 -3.78 -13.81
C VAL A 135 1.67 -3.69 -13.17
N PHE A 136 1.74 -3.46 -11.85
CA PHE A 136 3.01 -3.39 -11.13
C PHE A 136 2.83 -3.75 -9.65
N HIS A 137 3.78 -4.52 -9.12
CA HIS A 137 3.92 -4.78 -7.69
C HIS A 137 5.34 -4.44 -7.28
N GLY A 138 5.51 -3.51 -6.33
CA GLY A 138 6.85 -3.18 -5.88
C GLY A 138 7.02 -1.81 -5.25
N LYS A 139 8.26 -1.38 -5.19
CA LYS A 139 8.73 -0.19 -4.45
C LYS A 139 8.09 1.12 -4.91
N ILE A 140 7.94 2.05 -3.96
CA ILE A 140 7.45 3.41 -4.20
C ILE A 140 8.50 4.22 -4.97
N ASN A 141 9.76 4.12 -4.53
CA ASN A 141 10.91 4.81 -5.12
C ASN A 141 12.20 3.99 -4.86
N ASP A 142 13.34 4.50 -5.27
CA ASP A 142 14.64 3.84 -5.12
C ASP A 142 15.26 3.96 -3.72
N ALA A 143 14.68 4.76 -2.83
CA ALA A 143 15.12 4.90 -1.43
C ALA A 143 14.57 3.75 -0.59
N LEU A 144 15.23 2.61 -0.63
CA LEU A 144 14.78 1.37 0.02
C LEU A 144 14.99 1.38 1.54
N GLU A 145 16.00 2.07 2.04
CA GLU A 145 16.23 2.20 3.48
C GLU A 145 15.61 3.51 4.02
N PRO A 146 15.20 3.55 5.30
CA PRO A 146 14.51 4.72 5.87
C PRO A 146 15.29 6.03 5.77
N GLU A 147 16.61 5.98 5.91
CA GLU A 147 17.50 7.15 5.89
C GLU A 147 17.86 7.65 4.47
N MET A 148 17.50 6.89 3.43
CA MET A 148 17.79 7.28 2.05
C MET A 148 16.82 8.34 1.55
N THR A 149 17.32 9.23 0.70
CA THR A 149 16.50 10.20 -0.04
C THR A 149 16.21 9.67 -1.45
N PRO A 150 14.95 9.66 -1.89
CA PRO A 150 14.58 9.22 -3.23
C PRO A 150 15.26 10.04 -4.33
N GLN A 151 15.76 9.37 -5.36
CA GLN A 151 16.26 9.97 -6.60
C GLN A 151 15.39 9.58 -7.79
N ILE A 152 14.80 8.39 -7.77
CA ILE A 152 13.92 7.86 -8.81
C ILE A 152 12.55 7.55 -8.20
N HIS A 153 11.52 8.25 -8.67
CA HIS A 153 10.14 8.09 -8.22
C HIS A 153 9.43 6.99 -9.05
N VAL A 154 9.78 5.74 -8.77
CA VAL A 154 9.35 4.56 -9.55
C VAL A 154 7.84 4.50 -9.71
N MET A 155 7.09 4.60 -8.60
CA MET A 155 5.62 4.48 -8.64
C MET A 155 4.98 5.65 -9.39
N GLU A 156 5.45 6.87 -9.20
CA GLU A 156 4.95 8.05 -9.94
C GLU A 156 5.16 7.88 -11.45
N ASN A 157 6.35 7.42 -11.86
CA ASN A 157 6.66 7.16 -13.27
C ASN A 157 5.75 6.07 -13.84
N ASN A 158 5.51 5.00 -13.07
CA ASN A 158 4.62 3.92 -13.49
C ASN A 158 3.17 4.39 -13.64
N VAL A 159 2.65 5.18 -12.69
CA VAL A 159 1.31 5.78 -12.79
C VAL A 159 1.18 6.64 -14.06
N LYS A 160 2.16 7.51 -14.31
CA LYS A 160 2.18 8.34 -15.54
C LYS A 160 2.15 7.47 -16.80
N SER A 161 2.98 6.45 -16.87
CA SER A 161 3.04 5.53 -18.02
C SER A 161 1.71 4.82 -18.25
N VAL A 162 1.06 4.32 -17.18
CA VAL A 162 -0.26 3.68 -17.28
C VAL A 162 -1.32 4.66 -17.77
N LEU A 163 -1.34 5.89 -17.23
CA LEU A 163 -2.29 6.94 -17.66
C LEU A 163 -2.09 7.33 -19.13
N ASP A 164 -0.85 7.25 -19.64
CA ASP A 164 -0.50 7.51 -21.03
C ASP A 164 -0.72 6.27 -21.94
N GLY A 165 -1.25 5.17 -21.41
CA GLY A 165 -1.51 3.95 -22.16
C GLY A 165 -0.26 3.15 -22.52
N GLN A 166 0.85 3.39 -21.82
CA GLN A 166 2.12 2.70 -22.08
C GLN A 166 2.22 1.41 -21.24
N THR A 167 2.91 0.42 -21.80
CA THR A 167 3.27 -0.80 -21.08
C THR A 167 4.50 -0.54 -20.22
N LEU A 168 4.48 -1.03 -18.98
CA LEU A 168 5.60 -0.91 -18.06
C LEU A 168 6.72 -1.89 -18.43
N GLU A 169 7.98 -1.48 -18.27
CA GLU A 169 9.15 -2.34 -18.50
C GLU A 169 9.23 -3.49 -17.49
N LYS A 170 8.85 -3.22 -16.25
CA LYS A 170 8.83 -4.20 -15.16
C LYS A 170 7.43 -4.29 -14.58
N ASP A 171 6.99 -5.48 -14.27
CA ASP A 171 5.75 -5.75 -13.55
C ASP A 171 6.00 -6.05 -12.05
N PHE A 172 7.25 -6.32 -11.68
CA PHE A 172 7.68 -6.56 -10.31
C PHE A 172 9.06 -5.98 -10.03
N ASP A 173 9.17 -5.20 -8.96
CA ASP A 173 10.42 -4.66 -8.43
C ASP A 173 10.28 -4.53 -6.91
N PRO A 174 10.80 -5.48 -6.11
CA PRO A 174 10.41 -5.67 -4.73
C PRO A 174 10.64 -4.45 -3.84
N SER A 175 9.67 -4.16 -2.98
CA SER A 175 9.82 -3.25 -1.85
C SER A 175 10.52 -3.95 -0.69
N ILE A 176 11.03 -3.14 0.23
CA ILE A 176 11.63 -3.59 1.49
C ILE A 176 10.87 -2.94 2.64
N GLY A 177 10.62 -3.70 3.69
CA GLY A 177 9.96 -3.18 4.87
C GLY A 177 10.03 -4.10 6.07
N CYS A 178 9.21 -3.81 7.06
CA CYS A 178 9.01 -4.69 8.20
C CYS A 178 8.01 -5.79 7.82
N SER A 179 8.21 -7.00 8.36
CA SER A 179 7.24 -8.07 8.21
C SER A 179 5.86 -7.69 8.76
N ILE A 180 4.79 -8.13 8.12
CA ILE A 180 3.44 -8.03 8.68
C ILE A 180 3.40 -8.82 9.99
N LYS A 181 2.78 -8.24 11.03
CA LYS A 181 2.61 -8.87 12.34
C LYS A 181 1.33 -9.70 12.31
N TRP A 182 1.51 -11.01 12.05
CA TRP A 182 0.40 -11.94 12.00
C TRP A 182 -0.11 -12.25 13.42
N LYS A 183 -1.43 -12.37 13.56
CA LYS A 183 -2.03 -12.89 14.78
C LYS A 183 -1.49 -14.29 15.02
N THR A 184 -1.08 -14.55 16.25
CA THR A 184 -0.78 -15.92 16.68
C THR A 184 -2.10 -16.63 16.94
N ASP A 185 -2.26 -17.84 16.41
CA ASP A 185 -3.39 -18.68 16.78
C ASP A 185 -3.39 -18.89 18.32
N PRO A 186 -4.56 -18.82 18.98
CA PRO A 186 -4.67 -19.02 20.42
C PRO A 186 -4.28 -20.42 20.86
#